data_37468e539c0f6259aa9586c128fdf6b8
#
_entry.id   37468e539c0f6259aa9586c128fdf6b8
#
_cell.length_a   1.000
_cell.length_b   1.000
_cell.length_c   1.000
_cell.angle_alpha   90.00
_cell.angle_beta   90.00
_cell.angle_gamma   90.00
#
_symmetry.space_group_name_H-M   'P 1'
#
loop_
_entity.id
_entity.type
_entity.pdbx_description
1 polymer ?
#
loop_
_entity_poly.entity_id
_entity_poly.type
_entity_poly.pdbx_seq_one_letter_code
_entity_poly.pdbx_strand_id
1 'polypeptide(L)'
;DFVNALGALTAHLAAFFAPVAAQAAARGVTYCIEPLSRAEDNTVNTVADGVALAEAIASPGFRTMIDMSAAGQTEPPVAELIRHWVPGGMIGHIHANDTNRGAPGMGDDPHFEIIKALRAVGWDKPVGVEPFRCLIDASVTAATGIATLKAYERAAA
;
A
#
# COMPACT_ATOMS: atom_id res chain seq x y z
N ASP A 1 12.07 12.20 24.56
CA ASP A 1 12.66 11.02 23.93
C ASP A 1 11.84 10.61 22.72
N PHE A 2 12.50 10.44 21.57
CA PHE A 2 11.84 10.18 20.27
C PHE A 2 10.98 8.91 20.27
N VAL A 3 11.46 7.83 20.94
CA VAL A 3 10.73 6.56 21.04
C VAL A 3 9.41 6.72 21.81
N ASN A 4 9.43 7.52 22.87
CA ASN A 4 8.22 7.80 23.66
C ASN A 4 7.21 8.65 22.86
N ALA A 5 7.69 9.58 22.05
CA ALA A 5 6.85 10.41 21.20
C ALA A 5 6.18 9.58 20.10
N LEU A 6 6.91 8.65 19.47
CA LEU A 6 6.36 7.75 18.44
C LEU A 6 5.31 6.80 19.05
N GLY A 7 5.59 6.22 20.20
CA GLY A 7 4.63 5.37 20.92
C GLY A 7 3.34 6.12 21.31
N ALA A 8 3.47 7.37 21.77
CA ALA A 8 2.33 8.22 22.11
C ALA A 8 1.48 8.57 20.85
N LEU A 9 2.13 8.83 19.71
CA LEU A 9 1.45 9.08 18.45
C LEU A 9 0.65 7.85 18.00
N THR A 10 1.28 6.67 17.99
CA THR A 10 0.61 5.41 17.64
C THR A 10 -0.60 5.15 18.53
N ALA A 11 -0.47 5.34 19.84
CA ALA A 11 -1.58 5.17 20.78
C ALA A 11 -2.73 6.17 20.53
N HIS A 12 -2.39 7.43 20.20
CA HIS A 12 -3.39 8.44 19.86
C HIS A 12 -4.13 8.10 18.58
N LEU A 13 -3.43 7.71 17.53
CA LEU A 13 -4.03 7.28 16.27
C LEU A 13 -4.87 6.01 16.44
N ALA A 14 -4.42 5.05 17.24
CA ALA A 14 -5.18 3.84 17.52
C ALA A 14 -6.51 4.18 18.21
N ALA A 15 -6.51 5.06 19.20
CA ALA A 15 -7.73 5.52 19.85
C ALA A 15 -8.66 6.27 18.89
N PHE A 16 -8.11 7.09 18.00
CA PHE A 16 -8.86 7.83 17.00
C PHE A 16 -9.54 6.91 15.98
N PHE A 17 -8.84 5.89 15.47
CA PHE A 17 -9.37 4.97 14.46
C PHE A 17 -10.17 3.79 15.02
N ALA A 18 -10.11 3.50 16.31
CA ALA A 18 -10.83 2.38 16.91
C ALA A 18 -12.35 2.37 16.60
N PRO A 19 -13.09 3.49 16.67
CA PRO A 19 -14.51 3.51 16.30
C PRO A 19 -14.75 3.22 14.81
N VAL A 20 -13.88 3.71 13.92
CA VAL A 20 -13.96 3.45 12.48
C VAL A 20 -13.71 1.98 12.20
N ALA A 21 -12.68 1.40 12.82
CA ALA A 21 -12.34 -0.01 12.71
C ALA A 21 -13.49 -0.92 13.19
N ALA A 22 -14.13 -0.58 14.30
CA ALA A 22 -15.29 -1.32 14.82
C ALA A 22 -16.48 -1.26 13.85
N GLN A 23 -16.77 -0.09 13.28
CA GLN A 23 -17.85 0.05 12.30
C GLN A 23 -17.56 -0.68 10.99
N ALA A 24 -16.32 -0.65 10.51
CA ALA A 24 -15.89 -1.38 9.33
C ALA A 24 -16.08 -2.89 9.54
N ALA A 25 -15.58 -3.42 10.67
CA ALA A 25 -15.73 -4.82 11.04
C ALA A 25 -17.20 -5.26 11.06
N ALA A 26 -18.08 -4.45 11.71
CA ALA A 26 -19.51 -4.74 11.81
C ALA A 26 -20.23 -4.77 10.45
N ARG A 27 -19.64 -4.19 9.40
CA ARG A 27 -20.18 -4.16 8.04
C ARG A 27 -19.45 -5.10 7.07
N GLY A 28 -18.48 -5.88 7.54
CA GLY A 28 -17.65 -6.74 6.69
C GLY A 28 -16.77 -5.96 5.71
N VAL A 29 -16.39 -4.73 6.06
CA VAL A 29 -15.52 -3.86 5.28
C VAL A 29 -14.18 -3.72 5.98
N THR A 30 -13.09 -3.58 5.23
CA THR A 30 -11.76 -3.28 5.76
C THR A 30 -11.41 -1.84 5.43
N TYR A 31 -11.17 -1.04 6.46
CA TYR A 31 -10.56 0.28 6.34
C TYR A 31 -9.04 0.10 6.29
N CYS A 32 -8.38 0.65 5.29
CA CYS A 32 -6.93 0.62 5.17
C CYS A 32 -6.36 2.02 5.38
N ILE A 33 -5.38 2.15 6.30
CA ILE A 33 -4.57 3.37 6.38
C ILE A 33 -3.44 3.27 5.35
N GLU A 34 -3.23 4.33 4.61
CA GLU A 34 -2.18 4.43 3.61
C GLU A 34 -0.96 5.14 4.20
N PRO A 35 0.21 4.47 4.26
CA PRO A 35 1.47 5.14 4.53
C PRO A 35 1.85 6.03 3.34
N LEU A 36 2.07 7.31 3.62
CA LEU A 36 2.45 8.30 2.61
C LEU A 36 3.94 8.62 2.68
N SER A 37 4.52 9.05 1.56
CA SER A 37 5.91 9.49 1.56
C SER A 37 6.12 10.68 2.50
N ARG A 38 7.34 10.86 3.04
CA ARG A 38 7.67 11.98 3.94
C ARG A 38 7.55 13.36 3.27
N ALA A 39 7.42 13.41 1.96
CA ALA A 39 7.13 14.64 1.23
C ALA A 39 5.64 15.03 1.28
N GLU A 40 4.77 14.07 1.58
CA GLU A 40 3.32 14.23 1.58
C GLU A 40 2.75 14.33 3.00
N ASP A 41 3.29 13.57 3.94
CA ASP A 41 2.86 13.56 5.35
C ASP A 41 4.06 13.25 6.28
N ASN A 42 3.87 13.42 7.58
CA ASN A 42 4.89 13.19 8.59
C ASN A 42 4.43 12.27 9.74
N THR A 43 3.37 11.50 9.53
CA THR A 43 2.72 10.72 10.59
C THR A 43 2.92 9.21 10.41
N VAL A 44 2.38 8.64 9.34
CA VAL A 44 2.51 7.22 8.99
C VAL A 44 3.21 7.17 7.63
N ASN A 45 4.52 6.90 7.64
CA ASN A 45 5.35 7.08 6.45
C ASN A 45 5.97 5.78 5.91
N THR A 46 5.82 4.68 6.63
CA THR A 46 6.33 3.39 6.22
C THR A 46 5.26 2.31 6.37
N VAL A 47 5.41 1.23 5.62
CA VAL A 47 4.56 0.04 5.79
C VAL A 47 4.67 -0.47 7.22
N ALA A 48 5.86 -0.40 7.84
CA ALA A 48 6.07 -0.77 9.23
C ALA A 48 5.24 0.07 10.21
N ASP A 49 5.16 1.40 9.99
CA ASP A 49 4.33 2.28 10.83
C ASP A 49 2.85 1.92 10.71
N GLY A 50 2.39 1.65 9.48
CA GLY A 50 1.02 1.23 9.20
C GLY A 50 0.67 -0.13 9.84
N VAL A 51 1.59 -1.09 9.79
CA VAL A 51 1.43 -2.40 10.45
C VAL A 51 1.36 -2.23 11.95
N ALA A 52 2.28 -1.46 12.56
CA ALA A 52 2.27 -1.21 14.00
C ALA A 52 0.96 -0.56 14.46
N LEU A 53 0.41 0.37 13.69
CA LEU A 53 -0.89 0.98 13.97
C LEU A 53 -2.04 -0.04 13.85
N ALA A 54 -2.05 -0.87 12.81
CA ALA A 54 -3.07 -1.89 12.61
C ALA A 54 -3.05 -2.94 13.74
N GLU A 55 -1.87 -3.33 14.20
CA GLU A 55 -1.68 -4.21 15.36
C GLU A 55 -2.16 -3.57 16.67
N ALA A 56 -1.86 -2.29 16.87
CA ALA A 56 -2.32 -1.55 18.06
C ALA A 56 -3.86 -1.42 18.13
N ILE A 57 -4.53 -1.26 16.98
CA ILE A 57 -6.00 -1.23 16.88
C ILE A 57 -6.60 -2.62 17.09
N ALA A 58 -5.92 -3.67 16.66
CA ALA A 58 -6.29 -5.07 16.84
C ALA A 58 -7.73 -5.41 16.37
N SER A 59 -8.18 -4.83 15.25
CA SER A 59 -9.53 -5.02 14.69
C SER A 59 -9.47 -5.73 13.33
N PRO A 60 -10.37 -6.68 13.03
CA PRO A 60 -10.48 -7.24 11.69
C PRO A 60 -10.91 -6.21 10.64
N GLY A 61 -11.54 -5.12 11.05
CA GLY A 61 -11.99 -4.03 10.16
C GLY A 61 -10.91 -2.98 9.86
N PHE A 62 -9.66 -3.16 10.33
CA PHE A 62 -8.59 -2.20 10.10
C PHE A 62 -7.31 -2.89 9.63
N ARG A 63 -6.69 -2.36 8.60
CA ARG A 63 -5.41 -2.82 8.02
C ARG A 63 -4.60 -1.61 7.56
N THR A 64 -3.38 -1.86 7.15
CA THR A 64 -2.61 -0.93 6.32
C THR A 64 -2.55 -1.42 4.88
N MET A 65 -1.87 -0.67 4.03
CA MET A 65 -1.70 -1.00 2.63
C MET A 65 -0.29 -0.63 2.14
N ILE A 66 0.01 -0.99 0.90
CA ILE A 66 1.24 -0.60 0.22
C ILE A 66 0.83 0.24 -1.00
N ASP A 67 1.20 1.52 -1.03
CA ASP A 67 1.25 2.32 -2.23
C ASP A 67 2.66 2.24 -2.83
N MET A 68 2.76 1.80 -4.09
CA MET A 68 4.06 1.53 -4.72
C MET A 68 4.86 2.81 -4.95
N SER A 69 4.21 3.93 -5.24
CA SER A 69 4.86 5.22 -5.45
C SER A 69 5.37 5.82 -4.13
N ALA A 70 4.56 5.77 -3.08
CA ALA A 70 4.94 6.31 -1.78
C ALA A 70 6.08 5.49 -1.15
N ALA A 71 5.95 4.16 -1.12
CA ALA A 71 6.96 3.26 -0.58
C ALA A 71 8.25 3.27 -1.40
N GLY A 72 8.16 3.28 -2.72
CA GLY A 72 9.31 3.25 -3.63
C GLY A 72 10.26 4.44 -3.52
N GLN A 73 9.84 5.53 -2.87
CA GLN A 73 10.67 6.72 -2.68
C GLN A 73 11.66 6.60 -1.51
N THR A 74 11.31 5.87 -0.45
CA THR A 74 12.05 5.94 0.83
C THR A 74 12.23 4.60 1.53
N GLU A 75 11.52 3.56 1.11
CA GLU A 75 11.57 2.23 1.70
C GLU A 75 12.42 1.25 0.87
N PRO A 76 12.71 0.05 1.36
CA PRO A 76 13.28 -1.03 0.54
C PRO A 76 12.44 -1.29 -0.72
N PRO A 77 12.99 -1.99 -1.74
CA PRO A 77 12.26 -2.31 -2.96
C PRO A 77 10.87 -2.90 -2.67
N VAL A 78 9.84 -2.41 -3.35
CA VAL A 78 8.43 -2.80 -3.11
C VAL A 78 8.22 -4.32 -3.13
N ALA A 79 8.93 -5.05 -4.00
CA ALA A 79 8.88 -6.50 -4.03
C ALA A 79 9.38 -7.16 -2.73
N GLU A 80 10.32 -6.54 -2.03
CA GLU A 80 10.80 -7.00 -0.71
C GLU A 80 9.78 -6.68 0.38
N LEU A 81 9.18 -5.49 0.37
CA LEU A 81 8.10 -5.12 1.29
C LEU A 81 6.94 -6.11 1.19
N ILE A 82 6.53 -6.46 -0.03
CA ILE A 82 5.46 -7.45 -0.28
C ILE A 82 5.81 -8.80 0.36
N ARG A 83 7.02 -9.32 0.08
CA ARG A 83 7.45 -10.62 0.65
C ARG A 83 7.52 -10.60 2.17
N HIS A 84 7.87 -9.46 2.76
CA HIS A 84 8.03 -9.32 4.21
C HIS A 84 6.69 -9.13 4.92
N TRP A 85 5.84 -8.22 4.44
CA TRP A 85 4.67 -7.78 5.19
C TRP A 85 3.36 -8.49 4.84
N VAL A 86 3.17 -8.93 3.59
CA VAL A 86 1.91 -9.56 3.17
C VAL A 86 1.61 -10.84 3.94
N PRO A 87 2.58 -11.76 4.22
CA PRO A 87 2.29 -12.97 4.97
C PRO A 87 1.78 -12.73 6.40
N GLY A 88 2.08 -11.58 6.99
CA GLY A 88 1.60 -11.20 8.32
C GLY A 88 0.10 -10.86 8.40
N GLY A 89 -0.58 -10.72 7.26
CA GLY A 89 -2.03 -10.50 7.19
C GLY A 89 -2.48 -9.07 7.52
N MET A 90 -1.55 -8.14 7.77
CA MET A 90 -1.88 -6.74 8.07
C MET A 90 -2.00 -5.86 6.82
N ILE A 91 -1.62 -6.36 5.64
CA ILE A 91 -1.81 -5.65 4.37
C ILE A 91 -3.21 -5.96 3.82
N GLY A 92 -4.04 -4.93 3.73
CA GLY A 92 -5.43 -5.04 3.26
C GLY A 92 -5.62 -4.70 1.79
N HIS A 93 -4.76 -3.85 1.23
CA HIS A 93 -4.85 -3.34 -0.14
C HIS A 93 -3.48 -2.99 -0.70
N ILE A 94 -3.39 -2.86 -2.02
CA ILE A 94 -2.18 -2.43 -2.73
C ILE A 94 -2.59 -1.46 -3.83
N HIS A 95 -1.94 -0.29 -3.89
CA HIS A 95 -1.99 0.61 -5.03
C HIS A 95 -0.79 0.38 -5.95
N ALA A 96 -1.06 0.27 -7.24
CA ALA A 96 -0.06 0.17 -8.29
C ALA A 96 0.04 1.50 -9.05
N ASN A 97 1.19 2.10 -8.95
CA ASN A 97 1.60 3.33 -9.61
C ASN A 97 3.14 3.31 -9.74
N ASP A 98 3.67 4.23 -10.51
CA ASP A 98 5.11 4.44 -10.62
C ASP A 98 5.58 5.54 -9.66
N THR A 99 6.84 5.53 -9.25
CA THR A 99 7.44 6.56 -8.37
C THR A 99 7.41 7.96 -8.97
N ASN A 100 7.25 8.08 -10.30
CA ASN A 100 6.99 9.33 -10.98
C ASN A 100 5.53 9.82 -10.85
N ARG A 101 4.70 9.08 -10.08
CA ARG A 101 3.26 9.30 -9.84
C ARG A 101 2.38 9.04 -11.08
N GLY A 102 2.89 8.37 -12.09
CA GLY A 102 2.15 7.85 -13.24
C GLY A 102 1.53 6.48 -12.97
N ALA A 103 0.82 5.95 -13.97
CA ALA A 103 0.35 4.56 -13.92
C ALA A 103 1.50 3.58 -14.17
N PRO A 104 1.36 2.31 -13.75
CA PRO A 104 2.35 1.27 -14.03
C PRO A 104 2.74 1.22 -15.51
N GLY A 105 4.05 1.29 -15.78
CA GLY A 105 4.61 1.32 -17.13
C GLY A 105 4.74 2.71 -17.75
N MET A 106 4.45 3.77 -16.99
CA MET A 106 4.75 5.15 -17.37
C MET A 106 6.04 5.68 -16.74
N GLY A 107 6.69 4.90 -15.91
CA GLY A 107 8.00 5.11 -15.30
C GLY A 107 8.89 3.89 -15.47
N ASP A 108 9.90 3.78 -14.59
CA ASP A 108 10.94 2.74 -14.65
C ASP A 108 10.84 1.73 -13.49
N ASP A 109 9.72 1.72 -12.74
CA ASP A 109 9.56 0.83 -11.60
C ASP A 109 9.49 -0.65 -12.03
N PRO A 110 10.08 -1.57 -11.25
CA PRO A 110 10.24 -2.97 -11.63
C PRO A 110 8.95 -3.79 -11.41
N HIS A 111 7.84 -3.40 -12.05
CA HIS A 111 6.53 -4.02 -11.87
C HIS A 111 6.51 -5.53 -12.13
N PHE A 112 7.37 -6.04 -13.00
CA PHE A 112 7.47 -7.49 -13.22
C PHE A 112 7.91 -8.22 -11.95
N GLU A 113 8.94 -7.72 -11.25
CA GLU A 113 9.41 -8.31 -9.99
C GLU A 113 8.39 -8.13 -8.87
N ILE A 114 7.64 -7.03 -8.89
CA ILE A 114 6.54 -6.77 -7.95
C ILE A 114 5.42 -7.81 -8.15
N ILE A 115 4.99 -8.04 -9.38
CA ILE A 115 3.97 -9.07 -9.70
C ILE A 115 4.43 -10.47 -9.30
N LYS A 116 5.69 -10.81 -9.54
CA LYS A 116 6.27 -12.07 -9.06
C LYS A 116 6.21 -12.21 -7.54
N ALA A 117 6.50 -11.12 -6.81
CA ALA A 117 6.42 -11.11 -5.36
C ALA A 117 4.98 -11.32 -4.88
N LEU A 118 4.00 -10.65 -5.48
CA LEU A 118 2.57 -10.82 -5.18
C LEU A 118 2.11 -12.27 -5.37
N ARG A 119 2.50 -12.88 -6.48
CA ARG A 119 2.19 -14.31 -6.74
C ARG A 119 2.85 -15.24 -5.73
N ALA A 120 4.11 -15.00 -5.40
CA ALA A 120 4.87 -15.83 -4.48
C ALA A 120 4.28 -15.84 -3.06
N VAL A 121 3.67 -14.73 -2.62
CA VAL A 121 3.00 -14.63 -1.32
C VAL A 121 1.50 -15.01 -1.37
N GLY A 122 0.99 -15.39 -2.55
CA GLY A 122 -0.40 -15.80 -2.72
C GLY A 122 -1.40 -14.65 -2.58
N TRP A 123 -1.05 -13.43 -3.04
CA TRP A 123 -1.98 -12.30 -3.02
C TRP A 123 -3.20 -12.58 -3.90
N ASP A 124 -4.37 -12.61 -3.29
CA ASP A 124 -5.65 -12.96 -3.93
C ASP A 124 -6.66 -11.79 -3.98
N LYS A 125 -6.23 -10.60 -3.52
CA LYS A 125 -7.09 -9.41 -3.47
C LYS A 125 -6.82 -8.50 -4.69
N PRO A 126 -7.76 -7.58 -5.00
CA PRO A 126 -7.53 -6.59 -6.05
C PRO A 126 -6.28 -5.74 -5.80
N VAL A 127 -5.65 -5.31 -6.90
CA VAL A 127 -4.62 -4.28 -6.93
C VAL A 127 -5.24 -3.07 -7.63
N GLY A 128 -5.29 -1.92 -6.95
CA GLY A 128 -5.83 -0.68 -7.51
C GLY A 128 -4.78 0.06 -8.33
N VAL A 129 -5.13 0.53 -9.52
CA VAL A 129 -4.26 1.45 -10.29
C VAL A 129 -4.60 2.87 -9.86
N GLU A 130 -3.67 3.56 -9.22
CA GLU A 130 -3.88 4.89 -8.66
C GLU A 130 -2.81 5.90 -9.12
N PRO A 131 -2.84 6.37 -10.37
CA PRO A 131 -1.94 7.41 -10.83
C PRO A 131 -2.42 8.79 -10.38
N PHE A 132 -1.50 9.63 -9.94
CA PHE A 132 -1.75 11.05 -9.65
C PHE A 132 -1.44 11.94 -10.86
N ARG A 133 -0.75 11.41 -11.86
CA ARG A 133 -0.41 12.10 -13.11
C ARG A 133 -1.00 11.39 -14.30
N CYS A 134 -1.84 12.10 -15.04
CA CYS A 134 -2.30 11.69 -16.37
C CYS A 134 -1.30 12.27 -17.40
N LEU A 135 -0.26 11.51 -17.74
CA LEU A 135 0.86 12.02 -18.55
C LEU A 135 0.46 12.36 -19.99
N ILE A 136 -0.60 11.74 -20.52
CA ILE A 136 -1.18 12.05 -21.84
C ILE A 136 -2.62 12.50 -21.59
N ASP A 137 -3.49 11.56 -21.24
CA ASP A 137 -4.87 11.76 -20.77
C ASP A 137 -5.28 10.63 -19.82
N ALA A 138 -6.42 10.77 -19.16
CA ALA A 138 -6.89 9.81 -18.16
C ALA A 138 -7.16 8.42 -18.77
N SER A 139 -7.70 8.36 -19.98
CA SER A 139 -8.04 7.10 -20.64
C SER A 139 -6.79 6.31 -21.03
N VAL A 140 -5.80 7.01 -21.61
CA VAL A 140 -4.50 6.40 -21.96
C VAL A 140 -3.76 5.96 -20.70
N THR A 141 -3.77 6.78 -19.66
CA THR A 141 -3.13 6.46 -18.39
C THR A 141 -3.72 5.19 -17.76
N ALA A 142 -5.04 5.10 -17.68
CA ALA A 142 -5.73 3.92 -17.17
C ALA A 142 -5.47 2.67 -18.02
N ALA A 143 -5.56 2.80 -19.34
CA ALA A 143 -5.32 1.70 -20.28
C ALA A 143 -3.87 1.18 -20.17
N THR A 144 -2.89 2.06 -20.10
CA THR A 144 -1.47 1.70 -19.95
C THR A 144 -1.23 0.93 -18.67
N GLY A 145 -1.70 1.44 -17.53
CA GLY A 145 -1.51 0.80 -16.23
C GLY A 145 -2.11 -0.62 -16.19
N ILE A 146 -3.35 -0.76 -16.63
CA ILE A 146 -4.03 -2.07 -16.67
C ILE A 146 -3.33 -3.02 -17.65
N ALA A 147 -2.96 -2.54 -18.84
CA ALA A 147 -2.29 -3.38 -19.85
C ALA A 147 -0.92 -3.87 -19.36
N THR A 148 -0.14 -2.99 -18.72
CA THR A 148 1.17 -3.32 -18.13
C THR A 148 1.04 -4.42 -17.08
N LEU A 149 0.17 -4.23 -16.09
CA LEU A 149 -0.04 -5.21 -15.03
C LEU A 149 -0.50 -6.56 -15.59
N LYS A 150 -1.46 -6.57 -16.52
CA LYS A 150 -1.94 -7.80 -17.17
C LYS A 150 -0.88 -8.50 -18.02
N ALA A 151 0.01 -7.75 -18.67
CA ALA A 151 1.11 -8.32 -19.42
C ALA A 151 2.11 -9.01 -18.51
N TYR A 152 2.49 -8.37 -17.41
CA TYR A 152 3.40 -8.96 -16.43
C TYR A 152 2.78 -10.12 -15.64
N GLU A 153 1.49 -10.07 -15.34
CA GLU A 153 0.78 -11.18 -14.73
C GLU A 153 0.84 -12.44 -15.60
N ARG A 154 0.63 -12.31 -16.92
CA ARG A 154 0.77 -13.41 -17.88
C ARG A 154 2.20 -13.90 -18.01
N ALA A 155 3.17 -13.00 -18.03
CA ALA A 155 4.59 -13.36 -18.15
C ALA A 155 5.14 -14.02 -16.87
N ALA A 156 4.54 -13.78 -15.72
CA ALA A 156 4.90 -14.37 -14.44
C ALA A 156 4.16 -15.70 -14.15
N ALA A 157 3.29 -16.14 -15.05
CA ALA A 157 2.55 -17.40 -14.91
C ALA A 157 3.45 -18.59 -15.22
#